data_218f6e6645e6148db31a57e81e4ae352
#
_entry.id   218f6e6645e6148db31a57e81e4ae352
#
_cell.length_a   1.000
_cell.length_b   1.000
_cell.length_c   1.000
_cell.angle_alpha   90.00
_cell.angle_beta   90.00
_cell.angle_gamma   90.00
#
_symmetry.space_group_name_H-M   'P 1'
#
loop_
_entity.id
_entity.type
_entity.pdbx_description
1 polymer ?
#
loop_
_entity_poly.entity_id
_entity_poly.type
_entity_poly.pdbx_seq_one_letter_code
_entity_poly.pdbx_strand_id
1 'polypeptide(L)'
;HLEYYYESFSHKSYCVKSNLDDDLVMADKPESCLELRKCSNERLEFLGDSIIGAVVAHYLYERYPEQDEGFMTRLKIKLVNGETLAFFSKLIHLDEYILLSRHVEDRCNGRNSTNILEDCFEAFIGAIYLDFSNHYTFDWIINYVEALEKRVAFLESQYVSKEDDTTF
;
A
#
# COMPACT_ATOMS: atom_id res chain seq x y z
N HIS A 1 -10.89 8.83 13.35
CA HIS A 1 -11.86 9.20 12.28
C HIS A 1 -12.05 8.03 11.32
N LEU A 2 -13.08 7.18 11.54
CA LEU A 2 -13.38 5.99 10.73
C LEU A 2 -13.55 6.28 9.23
N GLU A 3 -13.92 7.50 8.87
CA GLU A 3 -14.14 7.91 7.48
C GLU A 3 -12.87 7.80 6.62
N TYR A 4 -11.69 8.10 7.18
CA TYR A 4 -10.42 7.94 6.46
C TYR A 4 -10.14 6.47 6.12
N TYR A 5 -10.49 5.55 7.03
CA TYR A 5 -10.31 4.11 6.76
C TYR A 5 -11.31 3.60 5.73
N TYR A 6 -12.56 4.07 5.76
CA TYR A 6 -13.51 3.73 4.69
C TYR A 6 -13.07 4.25 3.33
N GLU A 7 -12.47 5.45 3.28
CA GLU A 7 -11.93 6.01 2.04
C GLU A 7 -10.71 5.24 1.58
N SER A 8 -9.78 4.86 2.47
CA SER A 8 -8.56 4.13 2.11
C SER A 8 -8.83 2.78 1.45
N PHE A 9 -9.93 2.11 1.79
CA PHE A 9 -10.34 0.85 1.17
C PHE A 9 -11.24 1.02 -0.07
N SER A 10 -11.51 2.25 -0.51
CA SER A 10 -12.45 2.53 -1.61
C SER A 10 -11.71 2.73 -2.92
N HIS A 11 -11.53 1.62 -3.70
CA HIS A 11 -10.95 1.74 -5.04
C HIS A 11 -11.88 2.51 -5.98
N LYS A 12 -11.32 3.30 -6.89
CA LYS A 12 -12.08 4.15 -7.85
C LYS A 12 -13.16 3.41 -8.64
N SER A 13 -13.01 2.11 -8.85
CA SER A 13 -14.03 1.31 -9.54
C SER A 13 -15.32 1.14 -8.74
N TYR A 14 -15.28 1.39 -7.42
CA TYR A 14 -16.44 1.32 -6.52
C TYR A 14 -17.00 2.71 -6.17
N CYS A 15 -16.59 3.73 -6.91
CA CYS A 15 -17.02 5.11 -6.68
C CYS A 15 -18.04 5.55 -7.72
N VAL A 16 -18.87 6.53 -7.34
CA VAL A 16 -19.78 7.22 -8.27
C VAL A 16 -18.94 7.94 -9.32
N LYS A 17 -19.23 7.71 -10.60
CA LYS A 17 -18.54 8.41 -11.67
C LYS A 17 -19.04 9.85 -11.75
N SER A 18 -18.14 10.80 -11.56
CA SER A 18 -18.43 12.25 -11.60
C SER A 18 -18.89 12.79 -12.95
N ASN A 19 -18.77 11.99 -14.04
CA ASN A 19 -19.10 12.37 -15.42
C ASN A 19 -20.36 11.67 -15.95
N LEU A 20 -21.20 11.13 -15.05
CA LEU A 20 -22.53 10.68 -15.48
C LEU A 20 -23.34 11.94 -15.78
N ASP A 21 -23.89 12.06 -17.01
CA ASP A 21 -24.88 13.07 -17.34
C ASP A 21 -25.98 13.04 -16.29
N ASP A 22 -26.42 14.18 -15.81
CA ASP A 22 -27.46 14.30 -14.76
C ASP A 22 -28.76 13.56 -15.10
N ASP A 23 -28.94 13.19 -16.38
CA ASP A 23 -30.09 12.44 -16.91
C ASP A 23 -29.94 10.89 -16.80
N LEU A 24 -28.79 10.38 -16.33
CA LEU A 24 -28.61 8.92 -16.20
C LEU A 24 -29.20 8.43 -14.88
N VAL A 25 -30.34 7.77 -14.99
CA VAL A 25 -30.98 7.09 -13.86
C VAL A 25 -30.09 5.90 -13.46
N MET A 26 -29.49 5.99 -12.30
CA MET A 26 -28.76 4.87 -11.71
C MET A 26 -29.71 3.71 -11.44
N ALA A 27 -29.30 2.49 -11.80
CA ALA A 27 -30.04 1.29 -11.42
C ALA A 27 -30.14 1.16 -9.90
N ASP A 28 -31.25 0.61 -9.40
CA ASP A 28 -31.39 0.32 -7.99
C ASP A 28 -30.26 -0.53 -7.47
N LYS A 29 -29.77 -0.16 -6.29
CA LYS A 29 -28.70 -0.91 -5.62
C LYS A 29 -29.20 -2.30 -5.23
N PRO A 30 -28.50 -3.40 -5.60
CA PRO A 30 -28.84 -4.72 -5.10
C PRO A 30 -28.78 -4.76 -3.56
N GLU A 31 -29.71 -5.49 -2.91
CA GLU A 31 -29.79 -5.56 -1.44
C GLU A 31 -28.49 -6.06 -0.78
N SER A 32 -27.74 -6.94 -1.48
CA SER A 32 -26.49 -7.52 -0.99
C SER A 32 -25.25 -6.63 -1.19
N CYS A 33 -25.38 -5.44 -1.81
CA CYS A 33 -24.25 -4.56 -2.11
C CYS A 33 -24.19 -3.37 -1.15
N LEU A 34 -22.97 -2.92 -0.85
CA LEU A 34 -22.75 -1.63 -0.21
C LEU A 34 -23.07 -0.50 -1.19
N GLU A 35 -23.34 0.68 -0.68
CA GLU A 35 -23.51 1.88 -1.50
C GLU A 35 -22.18 2.29 -2.14
N LEU A 36 -22.26 2.81 -3.38
CA LEU A 36 -21.10 3.36 -4.06
C LEU A 36 -20.51 4.50 -3.23
N ARG A 37 -19.19 4.57 -3.20
CA ARG A 37 -18.48 5.64 -2.49
C ARG A 37 -18.43 6.92 -3.30
N LYS A 38 -18.36 8.06 -2.62
CA LYS A 38 -18.20 9.38 -3.25
C LYS A 38 -16.76 9.66 -3.64
N CYS A 39 -15.83 9.23 -2.79
CA CYS A 39 -14.39 9.45 -2.96
C CYS A 39 -13.66 8.11 -3.08
N SER A 40 -12.64 8.08 -3.93
CA SER A 40 -11.67 6.98 -4.00
C SER A 40 -10.53 7.20 -3.02
N ASN A 41 -9.72 6.16 -2.86
CA ASN A 41 -8.51 6.20 -2.03
C ASN A 41 -7.34 7.01 -2.62
N GLU A 42 -7.43 7.48 -3.89
CA GLU A 42 -6.31 8.11 -4.61
C GLU A 42 -5.69 9.33 -3.90
N ARG A 43 -6.48 10.09 -3.15
CA ARG A 43 -5.94 11.23 -2.39
C ARG A 43 -5.17 10.79 -1.13
N LEU A 44 -5.65 9.76 -0.48
CA LEU A 44 -4.97 9.17 0.68
C LEU A 44 -3.71 8.39 0.26
N GLU A 45 -3.76 7.69 -0.87
CA GLU A 45 -2.62 7.06 -1.54
C GLU A 45 -1.50 8.09 -1.78
N PHE A 46 -1.80 9.19 -2.46
CA PHE A 46 -0.84 10.28 -2.70
C PHE A 46 -0.18 10.80 -1.40
N LEU A 47 -0.96 10.96 -0.35
CA LEU A 47 -0.45 11.39 0.95
C LEU A 47 0.43 10.29 1.58
N GLY A 48 -0.06 9.06 1.57
CA GLY A 48 0.61 7.91 2.19
C GLY A 48 1.95 7.58 1.55
N ASP A 49 2.04 7.58 0.21
CA ASP A 49 3.30 7.43 -0.52
C ASP A 49 4.36 8.44 -0.02
N SER A 50 3.97 9.71 0.05
CA SER A 50 4.86 10.76 0.53
C SER A 50 5.32 10.53 1.97
N ILE A 51 4.44 10.06 2.85
CA ILE A 51 4.76 9.75 4.25
C ILE A 51 5.69 8.54 4.34
N ILE A 52 5.39 7.45 3.65
CA ILE A 52 6.24 6.25 3.59
C ILE A 52 7.63 6.64 3.11
N GLY A 53 7.70 7.38 2.00
CA GLY A 53 8.95 7.84 1.42
C GLY A 53 9.81 8.67 2.38
N ALA A 54 9.19 9.58 3.14
CA ALA A 54 9.87 10.43 4.12
C ALA A 54 10.37 9.62 5.34
N VAL A 55 9.52 8.76 5.90
CA VAL A 55 9.87 7.95 7.09
C VAL A 55 10.98 6.96 6.77
N VAL A 56 10.89 6.27 5.63
CA VAL A 56 11.94 5.32 5.20
C VAL A 56 13.25 6.04 4.95
N ALA A 57 13.24 7.23 4.33
CA ALA A 57 14.45 8.01 4.12
C ALA A 57 15.08 8.45 5.46
N HIS A 58 14.29 8.91 6.43
CA HIS A 58 14.73 9.26 7.76
C HIS A 58 15.36 8.05 8.49
N TYR A 59 14.66 6.92 8.49
CA TYR A 59 15.14 5.66 9.07
C TYR A 59 16.49 5.22 8.49
N LEU A 60 16.65 5.23 7.17
CA LEU A 60 17.90 4.85 6.51
C LEU A 60 19.03 5.80 6.85
N TYR A 61 18.76 7.11 6.91
CA TYR A 61 19.75 8.13 7.29
C TYR A 61 20.28 7.89 8.70
N GLU A 62 19.44 7.60 9.67
CA GLU A 62 19.87 7.31 11.04
C GLU A 62 20.54 5.94 11.19
N ARG A 63 20.02 4.94 10.45
CA ARG A 63 20.46 3.55 10.57
C ARG A 63 21.84 3.30 9.96
N TYR A 64 22.18 4.05 8.91
CA TYR A 64 23.39 3.86 8.11
C TYR A 64 24.24 5.14 7.99
N PRO A 65 24.77 5.68 9.11
CA PRO A 65 25.47 6.97 9.11
C PRO A 65 26.77 6.98 8.31
N GLU A 66 27.38 5.81 8.08
CA GLU A 66 28.63 5.67 7.34
C GLU A 66 28.43 5.38 5.84
N GLN A 67 27.17 5.27 5.38
CA GLN A 67 26.86 4.95 3.99
C GLN A 67 26.56 6.20 3.17
N ASP A 68 26.82 6.11 1.87
CA ASP A 68 26.57 7.22 0.94
C ASP A 68 25.09 7.31 0.51
N GLU A 69 24.74 8.39 -0.15
CA GLU A 69 23.41 8.63 -0.71
C GLU A 69 23.00 7.52 -1.69
N GLY A 70 23.92 7.06 -2.52
CA GLY A 70 23.66 6.00 -3.50
C GLY A 70 23.24 4.69 -2.84
N PHE A 71 23.87 4.30 -1.73
CA PHE A 71 23.47 3.15 -0.93
C PHE A 71 22.04 3.33 -0.37
N MET A 72 21.77 4.46 0.26
CA MET A 72 20.45 4.73 0.85
C MET A 72 19.35 4.76 -0.21
N THR A 73 19.61 5.34 -1.37
CA THR A 73 18.64 5.36 -2.49
C THR A 73 18.34 3.97 -3.01
N ARG A 74 19.35 3.13 -3.23
CA ARG A 74 19.13 1.74 -3.67
C ARG A 74 18.33 0.92 -2.66
N LEU A 75 18.60 1.10 -1.37
CA LEU A 75 17.89 0.39 -0.32
C LEU A 75 16.45 0.90 -0.19
N LYS A 76 16.25 2.22 -0.25
CA LYS A 76 14.91 2.83 -0.25
C LYS A 76 14.05 2.25 -1.37
N ILE A 77 14.55 2.19 -2.60
CA ILE A 77 13.80 1.62 -3.74
C ILE A 77 13.36 0.18 -3.47
N LYS A 78 14.20 -0.64 -2.84
CA LYS A 78 13.83 -2.02 -2.47
C LYS A 78 12.74 -2.07 -1.39
N LEU A 79 12.74 -1.12 -0.47
CA LEU A 79 11.82 -1.10 0.67
C LEU A 79 10.43 -0.55 0.32
N VAL A 80 10.35 0.38 -0.65
CA VAL A 80 9.10 1.08 -0.98
C VAL A 80 8.61 0.83 -2.41
N ASN A 81 9.05 -0.25 -3.06
CA ASN A 81 8.49 -0.62 -4.36
C ASN A 81 7.12 -1.29 -4.23
N GLY A 82 6.34 -1.24 -5.31
CA GLY A 82 4.98 -1.73 -5.33
C GLY A 82 4.81 -3.21 -4.94
N GLU A 83 5.75 -4.09 -5.33
CA GLU A 83 5.71 -5.50 -4.95
C GLU A 83 5.84 -5.67 -3.42
N THR A 84 6.70 -4.86 -2.82
CA THR A 84 6.92 -4.87 -1.38
C THR A 84 5.69 -4.35 -0.63
N LEU A 85 5.13 -3.21 -1.05
CA LEU A 85 3.94 -2.63 -0.43
C LEU A 85 2.72 -3.54 -0.60
N ALA A 86 2.53 -4.12 -1.79
CA ALA A 86 1.48 -5.11 -2.03
C ALA A 86 1.62 -6.37 -1.17
N PHE A 87 2.85 -6.85 -0.98
CA PHE A 87 3.11 -7.96 -0.06
C PHE A 87 2.65 -7.65 1.37
N PHE A 88 2.94 -6.44 1.87
CA PHE A 88 2.51 -6.04 3.21
C PHE A 88 1.01 -5.81 3.31
N SER A 89 0.40 -5.26 2.27
CA SER A 89 -1.06 -5.16 2.18
C SER A 89 -1.73 -6.52 2.43
N LYS A 90 -1.19 -7.58 1.81
CA LYS A 90 -1.67 -8.95 2.04
C LYS A 90 -1.30 -9.52 3.41
N LEU A 91 -0.08 -9.25 3.88
CA LEU A 91 0.39 -9.77 5.17
C LEU A 91 -0.47 -9.32 6.35
N ILE A 92 -0.99 -8.10 6.27
CA ILE A 92 -1.89 -7.53 7.29
C ILE A 92 -3.37 -7.60 6.87
N HIS A 93 -3.69 -8.39 5.85
CA HIS A 93 -5.05 -8.68 5.37
C HIS A 93 -5.85 -7.45 4.92
N LEU A 94 -5.20 -6.40 4.39
CA LEU A 94 -5.93 -5.24 3.85
C LEU A 94 -6.74 -5.60 2.60
N ASP A 95 -6.27 -6.56 1.81
CA ASP A 95 -6.92 -7.05 0.60
C ASP A 95 -8.37 -7.52 0.86
N GLU A 96 -8.66 -8.03 2.05
CA GLU A 96 -10.01 -8.49 2.42
C GLU A 96 -11.03 -7.35 2.49
N TYR A 97 -10.58 -6.11 2.74
CA TYR A 97 -11.45 -4.95 2.97
C TYR A 97 -11.60 -4.04 1.74
N ILE A 98 -10.81 -4.24 0.67
CA ILE A 98 -10.86 -3.38 -0.52
C ILE A 98 -12.22 -3.51 -1.21
N LEU A 99 -12.88 -2.37 -1.42
CA LEU A 99 -14.11 -2.29 -2.18
C LEU A 99 -13.79 -2.16 -3.68
N LEU A 100 -14.14 -3.18 -4.43
CA LEU A 100 -13.95 -3.29 -5.88
C LEU A 100 -15.29 -3.43 -6.60
N SER A 101 -15.40 -2.89 -7.81
CA SER A 101 -16.52 -3.27 -8.67
C SER A 101 -16.41 -4.74 -9.07
N ARG A 102 -17.55 -5.38 -9.29
CA ARG A 102 -17.60 -6.78 -9.73
C ARG A 102 -16.76 -7.04 -10.99
N HIS A 103 -16.69 -6.07 -11.90
CA HIS A 103 -15.86 -6.19 -13.10
C HIS A 103 -14.36 -6.27 -12.75
N VAL A 104 -13.88 -5.40 -11.87
CA VAL A 104 -12.48 -5.41 -11.46
C VAL A 104 -12.16 -6.64 -10.62
N GLU A 105 -13.06 -7.06 -9.74
CA GLU A 105 -12.92 -8.27 -8.92
C GLU A 105 -12.84 -9.53 -9.81
N ASP A 106 -13.91 -9.79 -10.62
CA ASP A 106 -14.09 -11.08 -11.30
C ASP A 106 -13.31 -11.19 -12.61
N ARG A 107 -13.11 -10.08 -13.34
CA ARG A 107 -12.51 -10.07 -14.68
C ARG A 107 -11.05 -9.64 -14.72
N CYS A 108 -10.66 -8.78 -13.80
CA CYS A 108 -9.31 -8.25 -13.76
C CYS A 108 -8.47 -8.85 -12.62
N ASN A 109 -9.02 -9.77 -11.83
CA ASN A 109 -8.37 -10.31 -10.63
C ASN A 109 -7.87 -9.18 -9.69
N GLY A 110 -8.69 -8.14 -9.54
CA GLY A 110 -8.30 -6.89 -8.91
C GLY A 110 -7.79 -7.04 -7.47
N ARG A 111 -8.36 -7.94 -6.69
CA ARG A 111 -7.94 -8.22 -5.31
C ARG A 111 -6.52 -8.79 -5.20
N ASN A 112 -5.96 -9.30 -6.29
CA ASN A 112 -4.59 -9.78 -6.38
C ASN A 112 -3.68 -8.86 -7.23
N SER A 113 -4.18 -7.72 -7.69
CA SER A 113 -3.41 -6.74 -8.45
C SER A 113 -2.39 -6.05 -7.54
N THR A 114 -1.12 -6.11 -7.91
CA THR A 114 -0.04 -5.43 -7.19
C THR A 114 -0.34 -3.94 -7.01
N ASN A 115 -0.74 -3.24 -8.06
CA ASN A 115 -1.05 -1.81 -7.98
C ASN A 115 -2.20 -1.50 -7.02
N ILE A 116 -3.30 -2.28 -7.07
CA ILE A 116 -4.45 -2.06 -6.17
C ILE A 116 -4.08 -2.31 -4.71
N LEU A 117 -3.22 -3.29 -4.46
CA LEU A 117 -2.74 -3.62 -3.11
C LEU A 117 -1.75 -2.57 -2.58
N GLU A 118 -0.87 -2.07 -3.45
CA GLU A 118 0.05 -0.97 -3.20
C GLU A 118 -0.75 0.29 -2.84
N ASP A 119 -1.63 0.74 -3.75
CA ASP A 119 -2.49 1.93 -3.56
C ASP A 119 -3.28 1.87 -2.25
N CYS A 120 -3.81 0.68 -1.92
CA CYS A 120 -4.55 0.47 -0.68
C CYS A 120 -3.65 0.60 0.56
N PHE A 121 -2.44 0.05 0.51
CA PHE A 121 -1.49 0.15 1.61
C PHE A 121 -1.07 1.60 1.85
N GLU A 122 -0.71 2.33 0.80
CA GLU A 122 -0.36 3.74 0.88
C GLU A 122 -1.54 4.57 1.41
N ALA A 123 -2.75 4.35 0.89
CA ALA A 123 -3.93 5.04 1.36
C ALA A 123 -4.23 4.74 2.84
N PHE A 124 -3.99 3.52 3.29
CA PHE A 124 -4.14 3.14 4.70
C PHE A 124 -3.14 3.88 5.59
N ILE A 125 -1.89 4.03 5.17
CA ILE A 125 -0.89 4.85 5.87
C ILE A 125 -1.31 6.31 5.89
N GLY A 126 -1.84 6.85 4.79
CA GLY A 126 -2.41 8.20 4.74
C GLY A 126 -3.54 8.39 5.74
N ALA A 127 -4.41 7.38 5.89
CA ALA A 127 -5.51 7.39 6.87
C ALA A 127 -4.99 7.39 8.31
N ILE A 128 -4.02 6.52 8.63
CA ILE A 128 -3.36 6.48 9.95
C ILE A 128 -2.74 7.84 10.28
N TYR A 129 -2.03 8.43 9.31
CA TYR A 129 -1.37 9.73 9.49
C TYR A 129 -2.35 10.85 9.82
N LEU A 130 -3.53 10.86 9.19
CA LEU A 130 -4.57 11.86 9.46
C LEU A 130 -5.34 11.62 10.76
N ASP A 131 -5.44 10.36 11.20
CA ASP A 131 -6.20 9.99 12.40
C ASP A 131 -5.37 10.07 13.68
N PHE A 132 -4.12 9.65 13.61
CA PHE A 132 -3.19 9.67 14.74
C PHE A 132 -2.18 10.82 14.61
N SER A 133 -1.47 11.12 15.70
CA SER A 133 -0.35 12.06 15.62
C SER A 133 0.79 11.47 14.76
N ASN A 134 1.59 12.34 14.14
CA ASN A 134 2.74 11.95 13.33
C ASN A 134 3.65 10.91 14.00
N HIS A 135 3.80 10.99 15.33
CA HIS A 135 4.66 10.09 16.08
C HIS A 135 4.23 8.62 15.96
N TYR A 136 2.95 8.30 16.15
CA TYR A 136 2.46 6.92 16.03
C TYR A 136 2.59 6.37 14.60
N THR A 137 2.37 7.20 13.60
CA THR A 137 2.53 6.79 12.19
C THR A 137 3.97 6.48 11.88
N PHE A 138 4.91 7.29 12.38
CA PHE A 138 6.35 7.07 12.23
C PHE A 138 6.78 5.76 12.88
N ASP A 139 6.43 5.52 14.14
CA ASP A 139 6.76 4.29 14.84
C ASP A 139 6.21 3.04 14.12
N TRP A 140 4.99 3.15 13.59
CA TRP A 140 4.38 2.05 12.85
C TRP A 140 5.13 1.72 11.56
N ILE A 141 5.51 2.75 10.80
CA ILE A 141 6.28 2.57 9.56
C ILE A 141 7.69 2.07 9.86
N ILE A 142 8.35 2.54 10.92
CA ILE A 142 9.67 2.04 11.34
C ILE A 142 9.62 0.55 11.67
N ASN A 143 8.65 0.11 12.45
CA ASN A 143 8.46 -1.30 12.76
C ASN A 143 8.24 -2.15 11.48
N TYR A 144 7.52 -1.61 10.52
CA TYR A 144 7.32 -2.19 9.20
C TYR A 144 8.65 -2.30 8.43
N VAL A 145 9.47 -1.25 8.38
CA VAL A 145 10.77 -1.25 7.70
C VAL A 145 11.73 -2.25 8.34
N GLU A 146 11.78 -2.34 9.66
CA GLU A 146 12.60 -3.34 10.37
C GLU A 146 12.18 -4.78 10.07
N ALA A 147 10.89 -5.04 9.94
CA ALA A 147 10.39 -6.34 9.53
C ALA A 147 10.80 -6.68 8.09
N LEU A 148 10.83 -5.66 7.20
CA LEU A 148 11.32 -5.79 5.83
C LEU A 148 12.81 -6.09 5.75
N GLU A 149 13.65 -5.35 6.47
CA GLU A 149 15.09 -5.57 6.46
C GLU A 149 15.43 -7.01 6.86
N LYS A 150 14.77 -7.53 7.89
CA LYS A 150 14.92 -8.93 8.30
C LYS A 150 14.55 -9.91 7.17
N ARG A 151 13.49 -9.60 6.41
CA ARG A 151 13.06 -10.40 5.28
C ARG A 151 14.02 -10.30 4.09
N VAL A 152 14.49 -9.10 3.77
CA VAL A 152 15.48 -8.87 2.70
C VAL A 152 16.78 -9.62 3.02
N ALA A 153 17.32 -9.48 4.23
CA ALA A 153 18.49 -10.19 4.69
C ALA A 153 18.32 -11.72 4.63
N PHE A 154 17.13 -12.21 5.00
CA PHE A 154 16.80 -13.63 4.89
C PHE A 154 16.79 -14.12 3.43
N LEU A 155 16.19 -13.36 2.53
CA LEU A 155 16.15 -13.70 1.10
C LEU A 155 17.55 -13.65 0.48
N GLU A 156 18.35 -12.65 0.80
CA GLU A 156 19.74 -12.54 0.33
C GLU A 156 20.59 -13.73 0.81
N SER A 157 20.42 -14.18 2.05
CA SER A 157 21.10 -15.36 2.57
C SER A 157 20.73 -16.66 1.82
N GLN A 158 19.50 -16.77 1.34
CA GLN A 158 19.01 -17.90 0.55
C GLN A 158 19.59 -17.92 -0.88
N TYR A 159 19.90 -16.74 -1.45
CA TYR A 159 20.53 -16.66 -2.78
C TYR A 159 22.01 -17.01 -2.73
N VAL A 160 22.74 -16.53 -1.73
CA VAL A 160 24.18 -16.84 -1.55
C VAL A 160 24.40 -18.34 -1.36
N SER A 161 23.54 -19.02 -0.59
CA SER A 161 23.63 -20.47 -0.37
C SER A 161 23.35 -21.33 -1.62
N LYS A 162 22.70 -20.78 -2.65
CA LYS A 162 22.43 -21.49 -3.92
C LYS A 162 23.54 -21.34 -4.95
N GLU A 163 24.34 -20.28 -4.88
CA GLU A 163 25.49 -20.10 -5.77
C GLU A 163 26.68 -21.02 -5.35
N ASP A 164 26.82 -21.31 -4.06
CA ASP A 164 27.86 -22.23 -3.55
C ASP A 164 27.57 -23.70 -3.89
N ASP A 165 26.32 -24.09 -4.14
CA ASP A 165 25.93 -25.48 -4.48
C ASP A 165 26.04 -25.80 -5.99
N THR A 166 26.37 -24.82 -6.84
CA THR A 166 26.49 -24.99 -8.29
C THR A 166 27.94 -25.09 -8.80
N THR A 167 28.93 -25.20 -7.90
CA THR A 167 30.33 -25.41 -8.23
C THR A 167 30.77 -26.84 -7.92
N PHE A 168 30.28 -27.79 -8.74
CA PHE A 168 30.91 -29.13 -8.92
C PHE A 168 30.81 -29.54 -10.37
#